data_03e60657d94dcdd65b59e65b032a00f1
#
_entry.id   03e60657d94dcdd65b59e65b032a00f1
#
_cell.length_a   1.000
_cell.length_b   1.000
_cell.length_c   1.000
_cell.angle_alpha   90.00
_cell.angle_beta   90.00
_cell.angle_gamma   90.00
#
_symmetry.space_group_name_H-M   'P 1'
#
loop_
_entity.id
_entity.type
_entity.pdbx_description
1 polymer ?
#
loop_
_entity_poly.entity_id
_entity_poly.type
_entity_poly.pdbx_seq_one_letter_code
_entity_poly.pdbx_strand_id
1 'polypeptide(L)'
;MAVGAVLGILRVRLPHTALGIAGSVLVLGLGIVFADRRLSPWPITALVSFFGACHGHAHGVEIPNAVSPALYTLGFLISTSTLHIFGVLIGELGTMKAWLLEGLRVIGGGVAASGVVFLVRALEGST
;
A
#
# COMPACT_ATOMS: atom_id res chain seq x y z
N MET A 1 1.39 8.92 -1.78
CA MET A 1 1.88 8.37 -3.06
C MET A 1 2.51 9.45 -3.97
N ALA A 2 1.84 10.55 -4.33
CA ALA A 2 2.40 11.59 -5.22
C ALA A 2 3.77 12.14 -4.75
N VAL A 3 3.89 12.52 -3.48
CA VAL A 3 5.15 12.99 -2.90
C VAL A 3 6.26 11.95 -3.04
N GLY A 4 5.95 10.68 -2.75
CA GLY A 4 6.91 9.59 -2.94
C GLY A 4 7.34 9.43 -4.39
N ALA A 5 6.40 9.48 -5.34
CA ALA A 5 6.72 9.38 -6.76
C ALA A 5 7.65 10.51 -7.23
N VAL A 6 7.40 11.75 -6.80
CA VAL A 6 8.29 12.89 -7.08
C VAL A 6 9.70 12.65 -6.53
N LEU A 7 9.82 12.19 -5.28
CA LEU A 7 11.12 11.86 -4.69
C LEU A 7 11.84 10.74 -5.45
N GLY A 8 11.09 9.74 -5.93
CA GLY A 8 11.63 8.67 -6.77
C GLY A 8 12.14 9.18 -8.11
N ILE A 9 11.38 10.04 -8.80
CA ILE A 9 11.78 10.68 -10.06
C ILE A 9 13.04 11.52 -9.86
N LEU A 10 13.14 12.24 -8.75
CA LEU A 10 14.31 13.04 -8.39
C LEU A 10 15.50 12.17 -7.90
N ARG A 11 15.35 10.84 -7.92
CA ARG A 11 16.36 9.85 -7.51
C ARG A 11 16.89 10.08 -6.09
N VAL A 12 16.05 10.60 -5.21
CA VAL A 12 16.36 10.67 -3.77
C VAL A 12 16.42 9.24 -3.24
N ARG A 13 17.55 8.85 -2.67
CA ARG A 13 17.73 7.50 -2.14
C ARG A 13 16.95 7.34 -0.83
N LEU A 14 15.93 6.49 -0.83
CA LEU A 14 15.29 6.02 0.40
C LEU A 14 15.86 4.63 0.73
N PRO A 15 16.57 4.48 1.85
CA PRO A 15 17.06 3.18 2.26
C PRO A 15 15.90 2.25 2.61
N HIS A 16 16.07 0.95 2.36
CA HIS A 16 15.13 -0.10 2.77
C HIS A 16 13.70 0.01 2.19
N THR A 17 13.55 0.59 0.99
CA THR A 17 12.24 0.74 0.35
C THR A 17 11.52 -0.60 0.18
N ALA A 18 12.26 -1.67 -0.15
CA ALA A 18 11.72 -3.03 -0.28
C ALA A 18 11.13 -3.54 1.05
N LEU A 19 11.80 -3.28 2.18
CA LEU A 19 11.29 -3.62 3.51
C LEU A 19 10.04 -2.80 3.86
N GLY A 20 10.02 -1.51 3.49
CA GLY A 20 8.85 -0.66 3.68
C GLY A 20 7.63 -1.18 2.89
N ILE A 21 7.83 -1.59 1.65
CA ILE A 21 6.77 -2.16 0.81
C ILE A 21 6.28 -3.50 1.38
N ALA A 22 7.19 -4.42 1.69
CA ALA A 22 6.84 -5.72 2.27
C ALA A 22 6.12 -5.56 3.61
N GLY A 23 6.62 -4.68 4.48
CA GLY A 23 6.00 -4.34 5.75
C GLY A 23 4.60 -3.75 5.58
N SER A 24 4.38 -2.93 4.54
CA SER A 24 3.06 -2.37 4.26
C SER A 24 2.01 -3.44 3.95
N VAL A 25 2.37 -4.45 3.16
CA VAL A 25 1.46 -5.56 2.82
C VAL A 25 1.07 -6.33 4.07
N LEU A 26 2.03 -6.63 4.95
CA LEU A 26 1.77 -7.30 6.22
C LEU A 26 0.87 -6.46 7.13
N VAL A 27 1.25 -5.23 7.40
CA VAL A 27 0.55 -4.36 8.36
C VAL A 27 -0.85 -4.00 7.88
N LEU A 28 -1.02 -3.69 6.58
CA LEU A 28 -2.34 -3.38 6.02
C LEU A 28 -3.23 -4.62 5.98
N GLY A 29 -2.67 -5.80 5.67
CA GLY A 29 -3.40 -7.07 5.73
C GLY A 29 -3.90 -7.36 7.15
N LEU A 30 -3.04 -7.21 8.17
CA LEU A 30 -3.45 -7.32 9.58
C LEU A 30 -4.48 -6.26 9.98
N GLY A 31 -4.35 -5.04 9.46
CA GLY A 31 -5.33 -3.97 9.66
C GLY A 31 -6.73 -4.36 9.18
N ILE A 32 -6.84 -5.10 8.07
CA ILE A 32 -8.12 -5.61 7.58
C ILE A 32 -8.65 -6.73 8.51
N VAL A 33 -7.79 -7.64 8.95
CA VAL A 33 -8.18 -8.74 9.86
C VAL A 33 -8.75 -8.20 11.17
N PHE A 34 -8.09 -7.19 11.75
CA PHE A 34 -8.46 -6.59 13.03
C PHE A 34 -9.31 -5.32 12.89
N ALA A 35 -9.90 -5.08 11.71
CA ALA A 35 -10.71 -3.90 11.47
C ALA A 35 -11.83 -3.77 12.52
N ASP A 36 -11.84 -2.66 13.23
CA ASP A 36 -12.89 -2.27 14.18
C ASP A 36 -13.25 -0.80 13.96
N ARG A 37 -14.55 -0.50 13.94
CA ARG A 37 -15.09 0.87 13.84
C ARG A 37 -14.67 1.78 14.99
N ARG A 38 -14.22 1.22 16.10
CA ARG A 38 -13.79 1.97 17.29
C ARG A 38 -12.37 2.52 17.16
N LEU A 39 -11.60 2.06 16.18
CA LEU A 39 -10.24 2.54 15.97
C LEU A 39 -10.27 3.99 15.48
N SER A 40 -9.40 4.81 16.08
CA SER A 40 -9.20 6.17 15.60
C SER A 40 -8.70 6.18 14.15
N PRO A 41 -9.25 7.02 13.27
CA PRO A 41 -8.81 7.08 11.87
C PRO A 41 -7.39 7.67 11.71
N TRP A 42 -6.92 8.47 12.65
CA TRP A 42 -5.64 9.19 12.53
C TRP A 42 -4.41 8.29 12.41
N PRO A 43 -4.21 7.27 13.28
CA PRO A 43 -3.09 6.35 13.12
C PRO A 43 -3.14 5.58 11.81
N ILE A 44 -4.34 5.18 11.37
CA ILE A 44 -4.53 4.46 10.11
C ILE A 44 -4.15 5.35 8.94
N THR A 45 -4.62 6.59 8.92
CA THR A 45 -4.30 7.56 7.88
C THR A 45 -2.80 7.86 7.83
N ALA A 46 -2.15 8.03 8.97
CA ALA A 46 -0.70 8.25 9.04
C ALA A 46 0.06 7.04 8.47
N LEU A 47 -0.32 5.82 8.85
CA LEU A 47 0.29 4.58 8.39
C LEU A 47 0.12 4.39 6.88
N VAL A 48 -1.10 4.56 6.36
CA VAL A 48 -1.40 4.47 4.92
C VAL A 48 -0.66 5.55 4.13
N SER A 49 -0.53 6.76 4.68
CA SER A 49 0.21 7.85 4.05
C SER A 49 1.70 7.55 3.97
N PHE A 50 2.28 7.04 5.04
CA PHE A 50 3.69 6.65 5.10
C PHE A 50 3.99 5.53 4.08
N PHE A 51 3.25 4.44 4.13
CA PHE A 51 3.43 3.35 3.18
C PHE A 51 3.12 3.75 1.75
N GLY A 52 2.13 4.62 1.54
CA GLY A 52 1.82 5.19 0.24
C GLY A 52 2.98 6.03 -0.32
N ALA A 53 3.72 6.75 0.53
CA ALA A 53 4.92 7.47 0.10
C ALA A 53 6.04 6.51 -0.31
N CYS A 54 6.30 5.45 0.47
CA CYS A 54 7.29 4.41 0.11
C CYS A 54 6.94 3.74 -1.22
N HIS A 55 5.68 3.37 -1.41
CA HIS A 55 5.20 2.74 -2.64
C HIS A 55 5.31 3.67 -3.85
N GLY A 56 4.89 4.93 -3.69
CA GLY A 56 5.04 5.95 -4.73
C GLY A 56 6.50 6.19 -5.11
N HIS A 57 7.42 6.19 -4.14
CA HIS A 57 8.85 6.32 -4.38
C HIS A 57 9.39 5.18 -5.25
N ALA A 58 9.05 3.93 -4.94
CA ALA A 58 9.45 2.78 -5.74
C ALA A 58 9.01 2.93 -7.20
N HIS A 59 7.74 3.27 -7.43
CA HIS A 59 7.24 3.52 -8.78
C HIS A 59 7.92 4.71 -9.47
N GLY A 60 8.27 5.76 -8.73
CA GLY A 60 9.00 6.90 -9.28
C GLY A 60 10.42 6.56 -9.74
N VAL A 61 11.09 5.63 -9.04
CA VAL A 61 12.43 5.14 -9.41
C VAL A 61 12.38 4.22 -10.63
N GLU A 62 11.31 3.42 -10.76
CA GLU A 62 11.15 2.37 -11.78
C GLU A 62 10.55 2.85 -13.10
N ILE A 63 10.37 4.18 -13.30
CA ILE A 63 9.80 4.70 -14.56
C ILE A 63 10.68 4.28 -15.74
N PRO A 64 10.12 3.57 -16.74
CA PRO A 64 10.86 3.19 -17.94
C PRO A 64 11.30 4.41 -18.73
N ASN A 65 12.53 4.40 -19.25
CA ASN A 65 13.09 5.51 -20.04
C ASN A 65 12.30 5.82 -21.32
N ALA A 66 11.50 4.87 -21.81
CA ALA A 66 10.70 5.02 -23.02
C ALA A 66 9.34 5.71 -22.80
N VAL A 67 8.99 6.03 -21.55
CA VAL A 67 7.68 6.58 -21.20
C VAL A 67 7.85 7.99 -20.64
N SER A 68 6.93 8.90 -21.01
CA SER A 68 6.87 10.23 -20.39
C SER A 68 6.61 10.11 -18.89
N PRO A 69 7.50 10.62 -18.01
CA PRO A 69 7.30 10.57 -16.57
C PRO A 69 5.98 11.20 -16.12
N ALA A 70 5.55 12.26 -16.79
CA ALA A 70 4.30 12.95 -16.49
C ALA A 70 3.08 12.06 -16.78
N LEU A 71 3.03 11.41 -17.95
CA LEU A 71 1.92 10.50 -18.30
C LEU A 71 1.91 9.26 -17.42
N TYR A 72 3.08 8.70 -17.13
CA TYR A 72 3.20 7.57 -16.21
C TYR A 72 2.66 7.94 -14.81
N THR A 73 3.10 9.08 -14.27
CA THR A 73 2.67 9.54 -12.94
C THR A 73 1.16 9.83 -12.92
N LEU A 74 0.62 10.44 -13.97
CA LEU A 74 -0.81 10.71 -14.07
C LEU A 74 -1.63 9.40 -14.09
N GLY A 75 -1.25 8.44 -14.92
CA GLY A 75 -1.90 7.13 -15.00
C GLY A 75 -1.84 6.39 -13.65
N PHE A 76 -0.66 6.41 -13.01
CA PHE A 76 -0.46 5.84 -11.68
C PHE A 76 -1.37 6.49 -10.62
N LEU A 77 -1.48 7.82 -10.60
CA LEU A 77 -2.34 8.53 -9.64
C LEU A 77 -3.82 8.24 -9.88
N ILE A 78 -4.27 8.21 -11.13
CA ILE A 78 -5.66 7.87 -11.47
C ILE A 78 -5.96 6.44 -11.01
N SER A 79 -5.12 5.48 -11.37
CA SER A 79 -5.30 4.08 -11.01
C SER A 79 -5.33 3.88 -9.49
N THR A 80 -4.37 4.45 -8.77
CA THR A 80 -4.32 4.30 -7.31
C THR A 80 -5.47 5.01 -6.60
N SER A 81 -5.91 6.17 -7.09
CA SER A 81 -7.08 6.86 -6.55
C SER A 81 -8.36 6.04 -6.74
N THR A 82 -8.51 5.44 -7.92
CA THR A 82 -9.63 4.54 -8.22
C THR A 82 -9.65 3.35 -7.26
N LEU A 83 -8.50 2.68 -7.08
CA LEU A 83 -8.39 1.56 -6.13
C LEU A 83 -8.70 1.97 -4.69
N HIS A 84 -8.29 3.16 -4.27
CA HIS A 84 -8.60 3.66 -2.93
C HIS A 84 -10.10 3.91 -2.74
N ILE A 85 -10.78 4.51 -3.74
CA ILE A 85 -12.22 4.73 -3.70
C ILE A 85 -12.95 3.38 -3.59
N PHE A 86 -12.61 2.41 -4.43
CA PHE A 86 -13.21 1.07 -4.34
C PHE A 86 -12.93 0.40 -3.00
N GLY A 87 -11.70 0.52 -2.47
CA GLY A 87 -11.35 -0.02 -1.16
C GLY A 87 -12.20 0.56 -0.04
N VAL A 88 -12.43 1.88 -0.05
CA VAL A 88 -13.29 2.56 0.93
C VAL A 88 -14.74 2.08 0.80
N LEU A 89 -15.28 2.01 -0.42
CA LEU A 89 -16.66 1.54 -0.66
C LEU A 89 -16.85 0.09 -0.20
N ILE A 90 -15.92 -0.80 -0.52
CA ILE A 90 -15.98 -2.20 -0.11
C ILE A 90 -15.86 -2.31 1.42
N GLY A 91 -14.96 -1.54 2.03
CA GLY A 91 -14.80 -1.47 3.48
C GLY A 91 -16.09 -1.01 4.17
N GLU A 92 -16.72 0.05 3.67
CA GLU A 92 -17.99 0.56 4.21
C GLU A 92 -19.10 -0.48 4.09
N LEU A 93 -19.24 -1.12 2.94
CA LEU A 93 -20.19 -2.23 2.76
C LEU A 93 -19.92 -3.40 3.71
N GLY A 94 -18.64 -3.72 3.96
CA GLY A 94 -18.23 -4.75 4.92
C GLY A 94 -18.69 -4.43 6.34
N THR A 95 -18.69 -3.14 6.72
CA THR A 95 -19.19 -2.75 8.05
C THR A 95 -20.72 -2.87 8.18
N MET A 96 -21.44 -2.89 7.08
CA MET A 96 -22.91 -3.03 7.07
C MET A 96 -23.38 -4.49 7.05
N LYS A 97 -22.55 -5.41 6.58
CA LYS A 97 -22.92 -6.83 6.39
C LYS A 97 -21.85 -7.74 6.99
N ALA A 98 -22.19 -8.48 8.04
CA ALA A 98 -21.27 -9.34 8.78
C ALA A 98 -20.56 -10.37 7.89
N TRP A 99 -21.29 -11.03 6.98
CA TRP A 99 -20.70 -12.03 6.07
C TRP A 99 -19.61 -11.42 5.14
N LEU A 100 -19.82 -10.17 4.71
CA LEU A 100 -18.83 -9.47 3.89
C LEU A 100 -17.60 -9.08 4.69
N LEU A 101 -17.79 -8.64 5.93
CA LEU A 101 -16.69 -8.35 6.86
C LEU A 101 -15.84 -9.59 7.13
N GLU A 102 -16.46 -10.73 7.34
CA GLU A 102 -15.76 -12.00 7.53
C GLU A 102 -14.95 -12.38 6.28
N GLY A 103 -15.54 -12.25 5.09
CA GLY A 103 -14.85 -12.45 3.83
C GLY A 103 -13.65 -11.53 3.66
N LEU A 104 -13.81 -10.24 3.99
CA LEU A 104 -12.70 -9.27 3.95
C LEU A 104 -11.59 -9.62 4.94
N ARG A 105 -11.91 -10.12 6.14
CA ARG A 105 -10.92 -10.58 7.12
C ARG A 105 -10.12 -11.78 6.60
N VAL A 106 -10.77 -12.73 5.94
CA VAL A 106 -10.07 -13.87 5.31
C VAL A 106 -9.11 -13.39 4.22
N ILE A 107 -9.57 -12.47 3.35
CA ILE A 107 -8.72 -11.85 2.33
C ILE A 107 -7.55 -11.09 2.99
N GLY A 108 -7.83 -10.31 4.02
CA GLY A 108 -6.81 -9.60 4.81
C GLY A 108 -5.75 -10.54 5.39
N GLY A 109 -6.17 -11.71 5.88
CA GLY A 109 -5.26 -12.76 6.35
C GLY A 109 -4.36 -13.28 5.24
N GLY A 110 -4.89 -13.53 4.05
CA GLY A 110 -4.11 -13.92 2.87
C GLY A 110 -3.10 -12.85 2.44
N VAL A 111 -3.52 -11.57 2.47
CA VAL A 111 -2.64 -10.43 2.19
C VAL A 111 -1.52 -10.35 3.23
N ALA A 112 -1.84 -10.48 4.53
CA ALA A 112 -0.84 -10.47 5.59
C ALA A 112 0.17 -11.62 5.44
N ALA A 113 -0.29 -12.83 5.13
CA ALA A 113 0.58 -13.98 4.87
C ALA A 113 1.53 -13.73 3.69
N SER A 114 1.04 -13.13 2.59
CA SER A 114 1.88 -12.72 1.47
C SER A 114 2.92 -11.67 1.90
N GLY A 115 2.53 -10.74 2.80
CA GLY A 115 3.44 -9.75 3.38
C GLY A 115 4.58 -10.37 4.15
N VAL A 116 4.35 -11.46 4.91
CA VAL A 116 5.41 -12.21 5.60
C VAL A 116 6.40 -12.79 4.59
N VAL A 117 5.91 -13.41 3.52
CA VAL A 117 6.78 -13.99 2.47
C VAL A 117 7.64 -12.92 1.82
N PHE A 118 7.05 -11.76 1.49
CA PHE A 118 7.79 -10.64 0.91
C PHE A 118 8.83 -10.07 1.87
N LEU A 119 8.49 -9.98 3.17
CA LEU A 119 9.41 -9.49 4.18
C LEU A 119 10.63 -10.41 4.33
N VAL A 120 10.42 -11.73 4.39
CA VAL A 120 11.51 -12.70 4.44
C VAL A 120 12.43 -12.56 3.23
N ARG A 121 11.86 -12.50 2.01
CA ARG A 121 12.64 -12.30 0.78
C ARG A 121 13.41 -10.98 0.75
N ALA A 122 12.81 -9.91 1.27
CA ALA A 122 13.47 -8.61 1.33
C ALA A 122 14.64 -8.60 2.32
N LEU A 123 14.56 -9.37 3.41
CA LEU A 123 15.65 -9.56 4.37
C LEU A 123 16.78 -10.40 3.78
N GLU A 124 16.46 -11.49 3.10
CA GLU A 124 17.45 -12.35 2.42
C GLU A 124 18.19 -11.62 1.31
N GLY A 125 17.51 -10.74 0.55
CA GLY A 125 18.13 -9.95 -0.52
C GLY A 125 18.93 -8.73 -0.01
N SER A 126 18.91 -8.44 1.29
CA SER A 126 19.66 -7.34 1.91
C SER A 126 20.97 -7.79 2.58
N THR A 127 21.20 -9.10 2.66
CA THR A 127 22.46 -9.73 3.11
C THR A 127 23.37 -10.04 1.95
#